data_b1e94a92740cc79b18b04810de2e0458
#
_entry.id   b1e94a92740cc79b18b04810de2e0458
#
_cell.length_a   1.000
_cell.length_b   1.000
_cell.length_c   1.000
_cell.angle_alpha   90.00
_cell.angle_beta   90.00
_cell.angle_gamma   90.00
#
_symmetry.space_group_name_H-M   'P 1'
#
loop_
_entity.id
_entity.type
_entity.pdbx_description
1 polymer ?
#
loop_
_entity_poly.entity_id
_entity_poly.type
_entity_poly.pdbx_seq_one_letter_code
_entity_poly.pdbx_strand_id
1 'polypeptide(L)'
;MYKSDEIALKKVYQIDVSGNQIGVTYYVMPIEGATEEGNLYRTDKPHQDFYEAAKPVPAIAKKWLEIPLQTTEGQELKLNVDKIKFVDSKKFGRGVTIKCRLWNMKYSEDSLRLQTPTYYEEGKGTRQDKDSAWEVQKMTKKESEVFDRLAEEAFAYAYYGKREQPTAAEAQDAYENGGYPDEE
;
A
#
# COMPACT_ATOMS: atom_id res chain seq x y z
N MET A 1 -1.20 22.16 4.65
CA MET A 1 -1.62 21.27 3.57
C MET A 1 -1.67 22.07 2.29
N TYR A 2 -0.84 21.73 1.31
CA TYR A 2 -0.76 22.42 0.02
C TYR A 2 -1.83 21.90 -0.95
N LYS A 3 -2.29 22.74 -1.87
CA LYS A 3 -3.15 22.29 -2.96
C LYS A 3 -2.33 21.52 -4.00
N SER A 4 -3.01 20.75 -4.85
CA SER A 4 -2.32 19.88 -5.82
C SER A 4 -1.42 20.65 -6.80
N ASP A 5 -1.80 21.86 -7.18
CA ASP A 5 -1.07 22.79 -8.06
C ASP A 5 0.10 23.49 -7.36
N GLU A 6 0.15 23.46 -6.04
CA GLU A 6 1.24 24.01 -5.23
C GLU A 6 2.33 22.95 -4.92
N ILE A 7 2.15 21.69 -5.33
CA ILE A 7 3.06 20.58 -5.04
C ILE A 7 3.95 20.29 -6.26
N ALA A 8 5.28 20.48 -6.08
CA ALA A 8 6.27 20.12 -7.09
C ALA A 8 6.56 18.63 -7.14
N LEU A 9 6.55 17.94 -6.00
CA LEU A 9 6.80 16.51 -5.91
C LEU A 9 6.03 15.90 -4.74
N LYS A 10 5.36 14.79 -5.01
CA LYS A 10 4.72 13.95 -3.98
C LYS A 10 5.22 12.51 -4.12
N LYS A 11 5.45 11.83 -3.01
CA LYS A 11 5.85 10.41 -2.97
C LYS A 11 5.17 9.70 -1.83
N VAL A 12 4.83 8.44 -2.06
CA VAL A 12 4.46 7.49 -1.01
C VAL A 12 5.60 6.49 -0.87
N TYR A 13 6.11 6.33 0.34
CA TYR A 13 7.19 5.39 0.64
C TYR A 13 6.69 4.05 1.16
N GLN A 14 5.54 4.07 1.85
CA GLN A 14 5.01 2.88 2.47
C GLN A 14 3.50 2.98 2.67
N ILE A 15 2.83 1.85 2.49
CA ILE A 15 1.44 1.63 2.86
C ILE A 15 1.41 0.42 3.77
N ASP A 16 0.93 0.58 4.99
CA ASP A 16 0.71 -0.47 5.97
C ASP A 16 -0.77 -0.82 6.03
N VAL A 17 -1.09 -2.10 6.00
CA VAL A 17 -2.45 -2.61 6.17
C VAL A 17 -2.42 -3.57 7.36
N SER A 18 -2.79 -3.10 8.54
CA SER A 18 -2.73 -3.87 9.78
C SER A 18 -4.10 -3.92 10.44
N GLY A 19 -4.78 -5.03 10.30
CA GLY A 19 -6.13 -5.20 10.83
C GLY A 19 -7.09 -4.15 10.24
N ASN A 20 -7.65 -3.30 11.09
CA ASN A 20 -8.56 -2.22 10.69
C ASN A 20 -7.84 -0.87 10.47
N GLN A 21 -6.51 -0.85 10.53
CA GLN A 21 -5.74 0.39 10.36
C GLN A 21 -5.03 0.42 9.03
N ILE A 22 -5.02 1.60 8.41
CA ILE A 22 -4.20 1.89 7.25
C ILE A 22 -3.18 2.96 7.62
N GLY A 23 -1.91 2.62 7.44
CA GLY A 23 -0.79 3.52 7.62
C GLY A 23 -0.23 3.96 6.28
N VAL A 24 0.08 5.24 6.11
CA VAL A 24 0.73 5.78 4.93
C VAL A 24 1.90 6.66 5.33
N THR A 25 3.08 6.34 4.84
CA THR A 25 4.26 7.19 4.94
C THR A 25 4.46 7.92 3.62
N TYR A 26 4.51 9.25 3.66
CA TYR A 26 4.58 10.07 2.47
C TYR A 26 5.54 11.25 2.62
N TYR A 27 5.89 11.84 1.48
CA TYR A 27 6.73 13.02 1.33
C TYR A 27 6.09 14.00 0.36
N VAL A 28 6.12 15.27 0.71
CA VAL A 28 5.63 16.37 -0.13
C VAL A 28 6.71 17.44 -0.22
N MET A 29 7.03 17.84 -1.43
CA MET A 29 7.85 19.00 -1.72
C MET A 29 6.98 20.02 -2.46
N PRO A 30 6.60 21.13 -1.81
CA PRO A 30 5.86 22.20 -2.46
C PRO A 30 6.74 22.97 -3.44
N ILE A 31 6.12 23.73 -4.35
CA ILE A 31 6.83 24.66 -5.24
C ILE A 31 7.49 25.76 -4.41
N GLU A 32 6.75 26.28 -3.42
CA GLU A 32 7.23 27.26 -2.45
C GLU A 32 6.91 26.78 -1.04
N GLY A 33 7.88 26.82 -0.16
CA GLY A 33 7.71 26.43 1.25
C GLY A 33 8.61 25.29 1.69
N ALA A 34 8.34 24.77 2.89
CA ALA A 34 9.12 23.70 3.49
C ALA A 34 8.58 22.32 3.06
N THR A 35 9.50 21.41 2.86
CA THR A 35 9.19 19.98 2.63
C THR A 35 8.48 19.37 3.83
N GLU A 36 7.50 18.54 3.58
CA GLU A 36 6.76 17.80 4.62
C GLU A 36 6.98 16.30 4.45
N GLU A 37 7.33 15.63 5.55
CA GLU A 37 7.28 14.18 5.67
C GLU A 37 6.19 13.83 6.66
N GLY A 38 5.31 12.90 6.32
CA GLY A 38 4.21 12.52 7.17
C GLY A 38 4.05 11.02 7.30
N ASN A 39 3.62 10.62 8.51
CA ASN A 39 3.15 9.27 8.79
C ASN A 39 1.72 9.39 9.28
N LEU A 40 0.79 8.80 8.55
CA LEU A 40 -0.59 8.70 8.96
C LEU A 40 -0.91 7.25 9.33
N TYR A 41 -1.48 7.05 10.51
CA TYR A 41 -2.06 5.78 10.92
C TYR A 41 -3.48 6.05 11.41
N ARG A 42 -4.47 5.49 10.73
CA ARG A 42 -5.89 5.73 11.04
C ARG A 42 -6.72 4.45 10.93
N THR A 43 -7.84 4.46 11.65
CA THR A 43 -8.88 3.41 11.62
C THR A 43 -10.05 3.76 10.71
N ASP A 44 -10.19 5.05 10.36
CA ASP A 44 -11.23 5.49 9.43
C ASP A 44 -10.98 4.92 8.03
N LYS A 45 -12.05 4.54 7.37
CA LYS A 45 -11.99 3.89 6.06
C LYS A 45 -11.57 4.88 4.97
N PRO A 46 -10.58 4.52 4.12
CA PRO A 46 -10.32 5.25 2.90
C PRO A 46 -11.54 5.27 1.98
N HIS A 47 -11.54 6.19 1.02
CA HIS A 47 -12.50 6.18 -0.07
C HIS A 47 -12.43 4.86 -0.87
N GLN A 48 -13.52 4.45 -1.48
CA GLN A 48 -13.63 3.21 -2.26
C GLN A 48 -12.55 3.08 -3.35
N ASP A 49 -12.12 4.19 -3.94
CA ASP A 49 -11.07 4.19 -4.97
C ASP A 49 -9.75 3.59 -4.48
N PHE A 50 -9.41 3.75 -3.18
CA PHE A 50 -8.25 3.13 -2.58
C PHE A 50 -8.36 1.60 -2.60
N TYR A 51 -9.52 1.06 -2.23
CA TYR A 51 -9.75 -0.39 -2.24
C TYR A 51 -9.73 -0.97 -3.65
N GLU A 52 -10.32 -0.25 -4.61
CA GLU A 52 -10.28 -0.64 -6.02
C GLU A 52 -8.84 -0.63 -6.58
N ALA A 53 -8.03 0.36 -6.18
CA ALA A 53 -6.61 0.40 -6.54
C ALA A 53 -5.80 -0.73 -5.88
N ALA A 54 -6.12 -1.10 -4.63
CA ALA A 54 -5.45 -2.15 -3.88
C ALA A 54 -5.86 -3.58 -4.31
N LYS A 55 -7.04 -3.74 -4.90
CA LYS A 55 -7.64 -5.03 -5.27
C LYS A 55 -6.75 -5.97 -6.10
N PRO A 56 -5.93 -5.49 -7.08
CA PRO A 56 -5.03 -6.36 -7.85
C PRO A 56 -3.79 -6.81 -7.08
N VAL A 57 -3.41 -6.13 -5.98
CA VAL A 57 -2.11 -6.32 -5.31
C VAL A 57 -1.90 -7.76 -4.78
N PRO A 58 -2.89 -8.43 -4.16
CA PRO A 58 -2.71 -9.82 -3.72
C PRO A 58 -2.39 -10.79 -4.86
N ALA A 59 -2.99 -10.60 -6.04
CA ALA A 59 -2.72 -11.42 -7.22
C ALA A 59 -1.30 -11.18 -7.76
N ILE A 60 -0.85 -9.91 -7.76
CA ILE A 60 0.53 -9.55 -8.13
C ILE A 60 1.51 -10.18 -7.14
N ALA A 61 1.25 -10.10 -5.83
CA ALA A 61 2.10 -10.69 -4.81
C ALA A 61 2.19 -12.22 -4.94
N LYS A 62 1.07 -12.92 -5.18
CA LYS A 62 1.06 -14.36 -5.47
C LYS A 62 1.95 -14.71 -6.66
N LYS A 63 1.81 -13.96 -7.77
CA LYS A 63 2.64 -14.13 -8.96
C LYS A 63 4.13 -13.93 -8.67
N TRP A 64 4.48 -12.85 -7.96
CA TRP A 64 5.87 -12.53 -7.64
C TRP A 64 6.53 -13.49 -6.65
N LEU A 65 5.73 -14.16 -5.82
CA LEU A 65 6.17 -15.21 -4.89
C LEU A 65 6.08 -16.61 -5.50
N GLU A 66 5.62 -16.73 -6.75
CA GLU A 66 5.39 -18.02 -7.43
C GLU A 66 4.48 -18.96 -6.63
N ILE A 67 3.55 -18.38 -5.87
CA ILE A 67 2.60 -19.16 -5.06
C ILE A 67 1.50 -19.73 -5.97
N PRO A 68 1.23 -21.04 -5.94
CA PRO A 68 0.12 -21.60 -6.68
C PRO A 68 -1.21 -21.00 -6.20
N LEU A 69 -2.19 -20.87 -7.12
CA LEU A 69 -3.51 -20.32 -6.79
C LEU A 69 -4.30 -21.24 -5.85
N GLN A 70 -4.02 -22.54 -5.90
CA GLN A 70 -4.69 -23.55 -5.10
C GLN A 70 -3.68 -24.51 -4.49
N THR A 71 -4.06 -25.14 -3.37
CA THR A 71 -3.33 -26.25 -2.82
C THR A 71 -3.45 -27.49 -3.71
N THR A 72 -2.64 -28.52 -3.48
CA THR A 72 -2.78 -29.83 -4.14
C THR A 72 -4.15 -30.48 -3.90
N GLU A 73 -4.88 -30.05 -2.86
CA GLU A 73 -6.25 -30.51 -2.52
C GLU A 73 -7.32 -29.59 -3.13
N GLY A 74 -6.96 -28.63 -3.98
CA GLY A 74 -7.91 -27.72 -4.66
C GLY A 74 -8.43 -26.56 -3.80
N GLN A 75 -7.88 -26.35 -2.60
CA GLN A 75 -8.29 -25.24 -1.72
C GLN A 75 -7.59 -23.94 -2.15
N GLU A 76 -8.34 -22.84 -2.19
CA GLU A 76 -7.78 -21.52 -2.49
C GLU A 76 -6.87 -21.04 -1.35
N LEU A 77 -5.65 -20.63 -1.70
CA LEU A 77 -4.72 -20.01 -0.77
C LEU A 77 -5.04 -18.53 -0.62
N LYS A 78 -5.41 -18.08 0.59
CA LYS A 78 -5.66 -16.68 0.89
C LYS A 78 -4.36 -15.97 1.22
N LEU A 79 -4.08 -14.89 0.49
CA LEU A 79 -2.95 -14.00 0.73
C LEU A 79 -3.45 -12.64 1.17
N ASN A 80 -3.07 -12.22 2.38
CA ASN A 80 -3.34 -10.88 2.88
C ASN A 80 -2.08 -10.03 2.76
N VAL A 81 -2.24 -8.85 2.18
CA VAL A 81 -1.15 -7.86 2.08
C VAL A 81 -1.10 -7.08 3.40
N ASP A 82 0.07 -7.07 4.03
CA ASP A 82 0.29 -6.33 5.28
C ASP A 82 0.99 -5.00 5.03
N LYS A 83 1.90 -4.96 4.03
CA LYS A 83 2.72 -3.79 3.78
C LYS A 83 3.20 -3.73 2.34
N ILE A 84 3.16 -2.54 1.77
CA ILE A 84 3.75 -2.23 0.47
C ILE A 84 4.81 -1.16 0.68
N LYS A 85 6.03 -1.41 0.24
CA LYS A 85 7.13 -0.43 0.28
C LYS A 85 7.50 -0.02 -1.12
N PHE A 86 7.66 1.27 -1.30
CA PHE A 86 8.19 1.89 -2.51
C PHE A 86 9.64 2.33 -2.25
N VAL A 87 10.52 2.04 -3.17
CA VAL A 87 11.94 2.41 -3.12
C VAL A 87 12.34 3.07 -4.43
N ASP A 88 13.16 4.09 -4.36
CA ASP A 88 13.72 4.73 -5.55
C ASP A 88 15.16 4.24 -5.80
N SER A 89 15.44 3.84 -7.01
CA SER A 89 16.78 3.49 -7.47
C SER A 89 17.16 4.37 -8.64
N LYS A 90 18.33 5.02 -8.55
CA LYS A 90 18.86 5.82 -9.66
C LYS A 90 19.12 4.99 -10.93
N LYS A 91 19.33 3.68 -10.76
CA LYS A 91 19.68 2.77 -11.87
C LYS A 91 18.47 2.00 -12.40
N PHE A 92 17.50 1.70 -11.54
CA PHE A 92 16.40 0.76 -11.87
C PHE A 92 15.02 1.40 -11.79
N GLY A 93 14.94 2.73 -11.56
CA GLY A 93 13.68 3.42 -11.37
C GLY A 93 13.03 3.09 -10.03
N ARG A 94 11.71 3.26 -9.95
CA ARG A 94 10.94 2.93 -8.77
C ARG A 94 10.84 1.41 -8.62
N GLY A 95 11.02 0.93 -7.39
CA GLY A 95 10.86 -0.45 -7.01
C GLY A 95 9.74 -0.65 -5.99
N VAL A 96 9.16 -1.83 -5.96
CA VAL A 96 8.09 -2.22 -5.03
C VAL A 96 8.42 -3.54 -4.37
N THR A 97 8.22 -3.59 -3.06
CA THR A 97 8.31 -4.81 -2.23
C THR A 97 7.01 -4.98 -1.45
N ILE A 98 6.46 -6.18 -1.45
CA ILE A 98 5.20 -6.49 -0.77
C ILE A 98 5.48 -7.46 0.37
N LYS A 99 5.02 -7.13 1.59
CA LYS A 99 4.94 -8.06 2.72
C LYS A 99 3.52 -8.55 2.86
N CYS A 100 3.36 -9.84 3.04
CA CYS A 100 2.06 -10.47 3.11
C CYS A 100 2.04 -11.66 4.06
N ARG A 101 0.85 -12.10 4.41
CA ARG A 101 0.58 -13.32 5.16
C ARG A 101 -0.21 -14.29 4.30
N LEU A 102 0.30 -15.50 4.19
CA LEU A 102 -0.38 -16.61 3.56
C LEU A 102 -1.10 -17.42 4.62
N TRP A 103 -2.40 -17.58 4.46
CA TRP A 103 -3.24 -18.39 5.34
C TRP A 103 -3.51 -19.73 4.70
N ASN A 104 -3.23 -20.80 5.46
CA ASN A 104 -3.67 -22.13 5.08
C ASN A 104 -5.03 -22.39 5.72
N MET A 105 -6.05 -22.64 4.91
CA MET A 105 -7.42 -22.89 5.38
C MET A 105 -7.54 -24.16 6.25
N LYS A 106 -6.59 -25.08 6.15
CA LYS A 106 -6.61 -26.35 6.91
C LYS A 106 -6.10 -26.19 8.35
N TYR A 107 -5.24 -25.17 8.59
CA TYR A 107 -4.65 -24.88 9.89
C TYR A 107 -4.85 -23.39 10.17
N SER A 108 -6.03 -23.03 10.68
CA SER A 108 -6.50 -21.63 10.78
C SER A 108 -5.69 -20.74 11.71
N GLU A 109 -4.78 -21.29 12.52
CA GLU A 109 -4.01 -20.54 13.52
C GLU A 109 -2.64 -20.09 13.03
N ASP A 110 -2.08 -20.71 11.98
CA ASP A 110 -0.74 -20.42 11.49
C ASP A 110 -0.75 -19.65 10.16
N SER A 111 -0.32 -18.41 10.19
CA SER A 111 -0.05 -17.63 8.98
C SER A 111 1.44 -17.57 8.68
N LEU A 112 1.81 -17.88 7.45
CA LEU A 112 3.19 -17.74 6.98
C LEU A 112 3.43 -16.30 6.52
N ARG A 113 4.40 -15.61 7.13
CA ARG A 113 4.83 -14.28 6.70
C ARG A 113 5.79 -14.39 5.52
N LEU A 114 5.45 -13.72 4.44
CA LEU A 114 6.22 -13.73 3.20
C LEU A 114 6.57 -12.30 2.79
N GLN A 115 7.67 -12.18 2.04
CA GLN A 115 8.05 -10.92 1.43
C GLN A 115 8.52 -11.19 0.00
N THR A 116 7.99 -10.41 -0.97
CA THR A 116 8.45 -10.49 -2.34
C THR A 116 9.88 -9.96 -2.47
N PRO A 117 10.65 -10.39 -3.46
CA PRO A 117 11.78 -9.61 -3.94
C PRO A 117 11.33 -8.19 -4.30
N THR A 118 12.27 -7.25 -4.45
CA THR A 118 11.96 -5.92 -4.99
C THR A 118 11.86 -6.02 -6.50
N TYR A 119 10.71 -5.66 -7.05
CA TYR A 119 10.48 -5.53 -8.49
C TYR A 119 10.63 -4.07 -8.89
N TYR A 120 11.37 -3.79 -9.96
CA TYR A 120 11.68 -2.45 -10.44
C TYR A 120 11.05 -2.16 -11.80
N GLU A 121 10.80 -0.90 -12.11
CA GLU A 121 10.25 -0.47 -13.40
C GLU A 121 11.23 -0.72 -14.55
N GLU A 122 12.49 -0.42 -14.35
CA GLU A 122 13.54 -0.50 -15.37
C GLU A 122 14.48 -1.70 -15.19
N GLY A 123 14.02 -2.74 -14.49
CA GLY A 123 14.84 -3.88 -14.14
C GLY A 123 15.43 -4.63 -15.32
N LYS A 124 16.62 -4.26 -15.77
CA LYS A 124 17.56 -5.14 -16.49
C LYS A 124 18.95 -4.87 -15.94
N GLY A 125 19.51 -5.86 -15.29
CA GLY A 125 20.86 -5.78 -14.78
C GLY A 125 21.06 -6.63 -13.54
N THR A 126 22.32 -6.82 -13.21
CA THR A 126 22.75 -7.53 -12.00
C THR A 126 23.05 -6.48 -10.94
N ARG A 127 22.45 -6.55 -9.79
CA ARG A 127 22.89 -5.82 -8.61
C ARG A 127 24.06 -6.59 -8.03
N GLN A 128 25.25 -6.00 -8.05
CA GLN A 128 26.39 -6.54 -7.32
C GLN A 128 26.40 -5.97 -5.90
N ASP A 129 26.15 -6.79 -4.95
CA ASP A 129 26.62 -6.59 -3.57
C ASP A 129 28.01 -7.26 -3.45
N LYS A 130 28.79 -6.89 -2.42
CA LYS A 130 30.20 -7.27 -2.28
C LYS A 130 30.50 -8.76 -2.45
N ASP A 131 29.49 -9.65 -2.24
CA ASP A 131 29.64 -11.10 -2.24
C ASP A 131 28.66 -11.87 -3.14
N SER A 132 27.72 -11.22 -3.83
CA SER A 132 26.75 -11.89 -4.70
C SER A 132 26.16 -10.99 -5.79
N ALA A 133 25.94 -11.58 -6.96
CA ALA A 133 25.21 -10.96 -8.05
C ALA A 133 23.74 -11.38 -8.01
N TRP A 134 22.84 -10.40 -7.93
CA TRP A 134 21.38 -10.64 -7.88
C TRP A 134 20.76 -10.19 -9.19
N GLU A 135 19.96 -11.03 -9.81
CA GLU A 135 19.15 -10.62 -10.94
C GLU A 135 18.04 -9.68 -10.46
N VAL A 136 17.98 -8.49 -11.10
CA VAL A 136 16.95 -7.51 -10.75
C VAL A 136 15.65 -7.90 -11.41
N GLN A 137 14.63 -8.12 -10.61
CA GLN A 137 13.29 -8.46 -11.07
C GLN A 137 12.60 -7.22 -11.65
N LYS A 138 11.97 -7.38 -12.81
CA LYS A 138 11.25 -6.32 -13.50
C LYS A 138 9.75 -6.48 -13.37
N MET A 139 9.06 -5.41 -12.95
CA MET A 139 7.60 -5.36 -13.03
C MET A 139 7.13 -5.04 -14.45
N THR A 140 5.97 -5.53 -14.81
CA THR A 140 5.31 -5.19 -16.07
C THR A 140 4.73 -3.78 -16.00
N LYS A 141 4.48 -3.15 -17.16
CA LYS A 141 3.86 -1.84 -17.23
C LYS A 141 2.49 -1.81 -16.50
N LYS A 142 1.69 -2.87 -16.66
CA LYS A 142 0.39 -2.98 -15.96
C LYS A 142 0.54 -3.03 -14.44
N GLU A 143 1.55 -3.73 -13.93
CA GLU A 143 1.84 -3.79 -12.50
C GLU A 143 2.31 -2.43 -12.00
N SER A 144 3.16 -1.72 -12.75
CA SER A 144 3.57 -0.35 -12.41
C SER A 144 2.38 0.60 -12.32
N GLU A 145 1.47 0.57 -13.30
CA GLU A 145 0.25 1.38 -13.31
C GLU A 145 -0.67 1.10 -12.10
N VAL A 146 -0.74 -0.16 -11.64
CA VAL A 146 -1.48 -0.51 -10.40
C VAL A 146 -0.86 0.16 -9.19
N PHE A 147 0.47 0.11 -9.05
CA PHE A 147 1.15 0.74 -7.91
C PHE A 147 1.16 2.26 -7.99
N ASP A 148 1.17 2.86 -9.18
CA ASP A 148 0.99 4.31 -9.37
C ASP A 148 -0.36 4.74 -8.84
N ARG A 149 -1.43 4.10 -9.30
CA ARG A 149 -2.79 4.39 -8.86
C ARG A 149 -2.95 4.20 -7.36
N LEU A 150 -2.42 3.11 -6.81
CA LEU A 150 -2.50 2.84 -5.38
C LEU A 150 -1.73 3.89 -4.56
N ALA A 151 -0.56 4.31 -5.00
CA ALA A 151 0.21 5.36 -4.34
C ALA A 151 -0.54 6.72 -4.38
N GLU A 152 -1.19 7.06 -5.50
CA GLU A 152 -2.01 8.27 -5.62
C GLU A 152 -3.20 8.24 -4.67
N GLU A 153 -3.95 7.15 -4.60
CA GLU A 153 -5.08 7.03 -3.68
C GLU A 153 -4.64 6.99 -2.21
N ALA A 154 -3.52 6.34 -1.89
CA ALA A 154 -2.94 6.36 -0.55
C ALA A 154 -2.51 7.77 -0.14
N PHE A 155 -1.90 8.53 -1.07
CA PHE A 155 -1.55 9.93 -0.84
C PHE A 155 -2.80 10.79 -0.63
N ALA A 156 -3.82 10.62 -1.46
CA ALA A 156 -5.07 11.36 -1.35
C ALA A 156 -5.77 11.08 -0.01
N TYR A 157 -5.76 9.84 0.45
CA TYR A 157 -6.26 9.46 1.76
C TYR A 157 -5.47 10.11 2.90
N ALA A 158 -4.14 10.02 2.84
CA ALA A 158 -3.27 10.49 3.92
C ALA A 158 -3.18 12.02 3.97
N TYR A 159 -2.97 12.64 2.82
CA TYR A 159 -2.67 14.07 2.72
C TYR A 159 -3.92 14.92 2.55
N TYR A 160 -4.82 14.54 1.64
CA TYR A 160 -6.05 15.31 1.38
C TYR A 160 -7.26 14.85 2.22
N GLY A 161 -7.13 13.76 2.98
CA GLY A 161 -8.23 13.23 3.79
C GLY A 161 -9.37 12.63 2.97
N LYS A 162 -9.07 12.07 1.77
CA LYS A 162 -10.06 11.41 0.91
C LYS A 162 -10.59 10.13 1.56
N ARG A 163 -11.81 10.17 2.10
CA ARG A 163 -12.46 9.09 2.86
C ARG A 163 -13.84 8.80 2.34
N GLU A 164 -14.38 7.63 2.72
CA GLU A 164 -15.80 7.39 2.62
C GLU A 164 -16.54 8.42 3.48
N GLN A 165 -17.53 9.08 2.90
CA GLN A 165 -18.45 9.86 3.72
C GLN A 165 -19.31 8.88 4.51
N PRO A 166 -19.51 9.11 5.82
CA PRO A 166 -20.40 8.28 6.59
C PRO A 166 -21.79 8.31 5.93
N THR A 167 -22.41 7.16 5.85
CA THR A 167 -23.81 7.07 5.40
C THR A 167 -24.67 7.89 6.35
N ALA A 168 -25.83 8.37 5.89
CA ALA A 168 -26.73 9.14 6.74
C ALA A 168 -27.09 8.38 8.03
N ALA A 169 -27.18 7.05 8.00
CA ALA A 169 -27.43 6.21 9.17
C ALA A 169 -26.23 6.19 10.13
N GLU A 170 -25.00 6.04 9.62
CA GLU A 170 -23.78 6.07 10.45
C GLU A 170 -23.54 7.46 11.05
N ALA A 171 -23.85 8.53 10.30
CA ALA A 171 -23.78 9.90 10.80
C ALA A 171 -24.82 10.16 11.89
N GLN A 172 -26.02 9.61 11.76
CA GLN A 172 -27.08 9.73 12.77
C GLN A 172 -26.75 8.91 14.03
N ASP A 173 -26.21 7.70 13.87
CA ASP A 173 -25.78 6.84 15.00
C ASP A 173 -24.62 7.49 15.78
N ALA A 174 -23.67 8.11 15.08
CA ALA A 174 -22.59 8.87 15.71
C ALA A 174 -23.12 10.12 16.46
N TYR A 175 -24.15 10.78 15.93
CA TYR A 175 -24.79 11.91 16.59
C TYR A 175 -25.58 11.48 17.84
N GLU A 176 -26.29 10.37 17.78
CA GLU A 176 -27.11 9.85 18.89
C GLU A 176 -26.30 9.18 19.99
N ASN A 177 -25.17 8.50 19.64
CA ASN A 177 -24.34 7.72 20.56
C ASN A 177 -22.98 8.35 20.86
N GLY A 178 -22.54 9.33 20.08
CA GLY A 178 -21.30 10.07 20.28
C GLY A 178 -21.58 11.32 21.12
N GLY A 179 -21.59 11.19 22.45
CA GLY A 179 -21.66 12.37 23.32
C GLY A 179 -20.51 13.32 22.99
N TYR A 180 -20.83 14.54 22.59
CA TYR A 180 -19.87 15.64 22.58
C TYR A 180 -19.33 15.77 24.01
N PRO A 181 -18.01 15.89 24.21
CA PRO A 181 -17.53 16.35 25.50
C PRO A 181 -18.10 17.74 25.71
N ASP A 182 -18.89 17.90 26.79
CA ASP A 182 -19.40 19.19 27.21
C ASP A 182 -18.22 20.16 27.32
N GLU A 183 -18.30 21.27 26.59
CA GLU A 183 -17.38 22.39 26.79
C GLU A 183 -17.66 22.98 28.18
N GLU A 184 -16.73 22.73 29.14
CA GLU A 184 -16.57 23.54 30.33
C GLU A 184 -15.43 24.55 30.16
#